data_bc4ca33e12fcb2e89fb0d6d97e52d83b
#
_entry.id   bc4ca33e12fcb2e89fb0d6d97e52d83b
#
_cell.length_a   1.000
_cell.length_b   1.000
_cell.length_c   1.000
_cell.angle_alpha   90.00
_cell.angle_beta   90.00
_cell.angle_gamma   90.00
#
_symmetry.space_group_name_H-M   'P 1'
#
loop_
_entity.id
_entity.type
_entity.pdbx_description
1 polymer ?
#
loop_
_entity_poly.entity_id
_entity_poly.type
_entity_poly.pdbx_seq_one_letter_code
_entity_poly.pdbx_strand_id
1 'polypeptide(L)'
;MPSSTFLNLAPEKQEKLLSAAVREFTERPYNEASINRIVREAGIPRGSFYMYFRDKEDLFRYLVQESIQELLVVFEEILRGRNGDVFAALPDMYDYLRSHPAADCGLGGPGMMSAIVNRNGGLQKGGLLEFVEPELILERMEDCVNPDLLDLREPEDLGY
;
A
#
# COMPACT_ATOMS: atom_id res chain seq x y z
N MET A 1 4.72 8.65 -9.40
CA MET A 1 4.70 9.75 -8.41
C MET A 1 3.69 10.80 -8.84
N PRO A 2 2.77 11.22 -7.96
CA PRO A 2 1.80 12.24 -8.29
C PRO A 2 2.50 13.57 -8.61
N SER A 3 1.87 14.38 -9.45
CA SER A 3 2.41 15.70 -9.80
C SER A 3 2.31 16.68 -8.61
N SER A 4 3.11 17.75 -8.65
CA SER A 4 2.98 18.85 -7.69
C SER A 4 1.59 19.49 -7.73
N THR A 5 0.92 19.46 -8.88
CA THR A 5 -0.46 19.94 -9.04
C THR A 5 -1.44 19.12 -8.19
N PHE A 6 -1.25 17.80 -8.12
CA PHE A 6 -2.06 16.94 -7.26
C PHE A 6 -1.80 17.21 -5.77
N LEU A 7 -0.52 17.30 -5.38
CA LEU A 7 -0.13 17.53 -3.99
C LEU A 7 -0.65 18.89 -3.44
N ASN A 8 -0.80 19.88 -4.32
CA ASN A 8 -1.35 21.20 -3.98
C ASN A 8 -2.88 21.29 -4.15
N LEU A 9 -3.55 20.20 -4.52
CA LEU A 9 -5.00 20.19 -4.65
C LEU A 9 -5.66 20.25 -3.27
N ALA A 10 -6.84 20.87 -3.21
CA ALA A 10 -7.62 20.91 -1.97
C ALA A 10 -7.87 19.48 -1.44
N PRO A 11 -7.69 19.22 -0.12
CA PRO A 11 -7.80 17.89 0.46
C PRO A 11 -9.08 17.14 0.07
N GLU A 12 -10.22 17.79 0.04
CA GLU A 12 -11.50 17.19 -0.38
C GLU A 12 -11.48 16.66 -1.81
N LYS A 13 -10.76 17.33 -2.71
CA LYS A 13 -10.65 16.89 -4.12
C LYS A 13 -9.68 15.75 -4.27
N GLN A 14 -8.58 15.75 -3.51
CA GLN A 14 -7.66 14.62 -3.43
C GLN A 14 -8.41 13.38 -2.94
N GLU A 15 -9.12 13.51 -1.82
CA GLU A 15 -9.89 12.42 -1.21
C GLU A 15 -10.94 11.83 -2.17
N LYS A 16 -11.69 12.66 -2.88
CA LYS A 16 -12.68 12.21 -3.86
C LYS A 16 -12.05 11.40 -4.98
N LEU A 17 -10.92 11.85 -5.51
CA LEU A 17 -10.20 11.13 -6.57
C LEU A 17 -9.63 9.80 -6.06
N LEU A 18 -8.98 9.83 -4.91
CA LEU A 18 -8.35 8.65 -4.34
C LEU A 18 -9.40 7.62 -3.87
N SER A 19 -10.51 8.05 -3.27
CA SER A 19 -11.61 7.15 -2.89
C SER A 19 -12.24 6.46 -4.11
N ALA A 20 -12.45 7.19 -5.21
CA ALA A 20 -12.95 6.62 -6.45
C ALA A 20 -11.94 5.61 -7.05
N ALA A 21 -10.64 5.91 -6.98
CA ALA A 21 -9.59 5.02 -7.44
C ALA A 21 -9.51 3.75 -6.59
N VAL A 22 -9.53 3.87 -5.25
CA VAL A 22 -9.55 2.72 -4.33
C VAL A 22 -10.72 1.81 -4.66
N ARG A 23 -11.93 2.36 -4.80
CA ARG A 23 -13.11 1.58 -5.15
C ARG A 23 -12.93 0.84 -6.47
N GLU A 24 -12.47 1.50 -7.51
CA GLU A 24 -12.27 0.89 -8.82
C GLU A 24 -11.27 -0.28 -8.75
N PHE A 25 -10.13 -0.12 -8.07
CA PHE A 25 -9.10 -1.15 -7.98
C PHE A 25 -9.42 -2.27 -6.97
N THR A 26 -10.29 -2.04 -6.02
CA THR A 26 -10.76 -3.08 -5.10
C THR A 26 -11.92 -3.89 -5.66
N GLU A 27 -12.75 -3.29 -6.49
CA GLU A 27 -13.87 -3.97 -7.15
C GLU A 27 -13.46 -4.73 -8.42
N ARG A 28 -12.41 -4.29 -9.11
CA ARG A 28 -11.96 -4.83 -10.41
C ARG A 28 -10.48 -5.14 -10.44
N PRO A 29 -10.08 -6.19 -11.20
CA PRO A 29 -8.67 -6.42 -11.49
C PRO A 29 -8.03 -5.20 -12.17
N TYR A 30 -6.74 -4.99 -11.95
CA TYR A 30 -6.01 -3.86 -12.53
C TYR A 30 -6.21 -3.69 -14.03
N ASN A 31 -6.20 -4.82 -14.79
CA ASN A 31 -6.38 -4.79 -16.25
C ASN A 31 -7.74 -4.25 -16.69
N GLU A 32 -8.78 -4.47 -15.88
CA GLU A 32 -10.16 -4.05 -16.16
C GLU A 32 -10.48 -2.68 -15.58
N ALA A 33 -9.66 -2.18 -14.67
CA ALA A 33 -9.83 -0.87 -14.04
C ALA A 33 -9.72 0.26 -15.06
N SER A 34 -10.58 1.28 -14.95
CA SER A 34 -10.76 2.32 -15.95
C SER A 34 -10.65 3.73 -15.37
N ILE A 35 -9.72 4.52 -15.92
CA ILE A 35 -9.60 5.95 -15.61
C ILE A 35 -10.93 6.68 -15.85
N ASN A 36 -11.70 6.33 -16.89
CA ASN A 36 -12.97 6.98 -17.18
C ASN A 36 -14.02 6.77 -16.08
N ARG A 37 -14.04 5.59 -15.44
CA ARG A 37 -14.93 5.34 -14.29
C ARG A 37 -14.45 6.11 -13.07
N ILE A 38 -13.16 6.11 -12.80
CA ILE A 38 -12.56 6.85 -11.68
C ILE A 38 -12.90 8.35 -11.77
N VAL A 39 -12.62 8.99 -12.90
CA VAL A 39 -12.86 10.44 -13.04
C VAL A 39 -14.34 10.80 -13.01
N ARG A 40 -15.21 9.93 -13.53
CA ARG A 40 -16.67 10.12 -13.47
C ARG A 40 -17.16 10.06 -12.03
N GLU A 41 -16.71 9.09 -11.26
CA GLU A 41 -17.09 8.93 -9.86
C GLU A 41 -16.52 10.07 -9.01
N ALA A 42 -15.27 10.47 -9.24
CA ALA A 42 -14.64 11.61 -8.57
C ALA A 42 -15.24 12.97 -8.96
N GLY A 43 -16.03 13.03 -10.03
CA GLY A 43 -16.63 14.27 -10.51
C GLY A 43 -15.62 15.24 -11.11
N ILE A 44 -14.53 14.76 -11.70
CA ILE A 44 -13.49 15.58 -12.34
C ILE A 44 -13.44 15.36 -13.86
N PRO A 45 -13.05 16.38 -14.64
CA PRO A 45 -12.79 16.21 -16.06
C PRO A 45 -11.63 15.24 -16.30
N ARG A 46 -11.72 14.42 -17.35
CA ARG A 46 -10.64 13.47 -17.71
C ARG A 46 -9.29 14.16 -17.91
N GLY A 47 -9.29 15.35 -18.49
CA GLY A 47 -8.06 16.14 -18.70
C GLY A 47 -7.36 16.50 -17.38
N SER A 48 -8.14 16.74 -16.32
CA SER A 48 -7.59 17.04 -14.99
C SER A 48 -6.86 15.86 -14.39
N PHE A 49 -7.29 14.63 -14.68
CA PHE A 49 -6.58 13.42 -14.24
C PHE A 49 -5.12 13.42 -14.70
N TYR A 50 -4.88 13.71 -15.98
CA TYR A 50 -3.54 13.72 -16.56
C TYR A 50 -2.67 14.90 -16.11
N MET A 51 -3.25 15.88 -15.43
CA MET A 51 -2.51 16.91 -14.70
C MET A 51 -2.00 16.38 -13.34
N TYR A 52 -2.63 15.33 -12.80
CA TYR A 52 -2.33 14.77 -11.48
C TYR A 52 -1.45 13.54 -11.56
N PHE A 53 -1.79 12.61 -12.44
CA PHE A 53 -1.11 11.34 -12.64
C PHE A 53 -0.84 11.13 -14.14
N ARG A 54 0.31 10.59 -14.46
CA ARG A 54 0.73 10.33 -15.83
C ARG A 54 -0.20 9.33 -16.54
N ASP A 55 -0.56 8.25 -15.85
CA ASP A 55 -1.37 7.15 -16.35
C ASP A 55 -2.03 6.38 -15.19
N LYS A 56 -2.73 5.29 -15.53
CA LYS A 56 -3.37 4.39 -14.56
C LYS A 56 -2.36 3.73 -13.64
N GLU A 57 -1.20 3.37 -14.17
CA GLU A 57 -0.13 2.72 -13.41
C GLU A 57 0.44 3.66 -12.34
N ASP A 58 0.67 4.91 -12.69
CA ASP A 58 1.19 5.93 -11.78
C ASP A 58 0.23 6.15 -10.59
N LEU A 59 -1.09 6.22 -10.84
CA LEU A 59 -2.10 6.28 -9.79
C LEU A 59 -2.13 5.01 -8.93
N PHE A 60 -2.09 3.84 -9.55
CA PHE A 60 -2.11 2.56 -8.85
C PHE A 60 -0.89 2.38 -7.96
N ARG A 61 0.30 2.69 -8.48
CA ARG A 61 1.57 2.68 -7.74
C ARG A 61 1.50 3.59 -6.51
N TYR A 62 0.98 4.80 -6.69
CA TYR A 62 0.80 5.74 -5.58
C TYR A 62 -0.08 5.15 -4.47
N LEU A 63 -1.24 4.58 -4.82
CA LEU A 63 -2.14 3.96 -3.84
C LEU A 63 -1.50 2.77 -3.11
N VAL A 64 -0.77 1.93 -3.83
CA VAL A 64 -0.05 0.79 -3.25
C VAL A 64 1.03 1.27 -2.27
N GLN A 65 1.82 2.27 -2.66
CA GLN A 65 2.86 2.83 -1.79
C GLN A 65 2.28 3.44 -0.50
N GLU A 66 1.20 4.22 -0.60
CA GLU A 66 0.51 4.77 0.57
C GLU A 66 0.03 3.67 1.52
N SER A 67 -0.58 2.61 0.99
CA SER A 67 -1.04 1.47 1.80
C SER A 67 0.08 0.72 2.49
N ILE A 68 1.22 0.55 1.82
CA ILE A 68 2.40 -0.10 2.40
C ILE A 68 2.96 0.75 3.53
N GLN A 69 3.04 2.08 3.36
CA GLN A 69 3.51 2.98 4.41
C GLN A 69 2.65 2.87 5.68
N GLU A 70 1.33 2.82 5.55
CA GLU A 70 0.46 2.64 6.70
C GLU A 70 0.62 1.28 7.38
N LEU A 71 0.74 0.20 6.58
CA LEU A 71 1.00 -1.14 7.12
C LEU A 71 2.34 -1.23 7.85
N LEU A 72 3.37 -0.55 7.35
CA LEU A 72 4.67 -0.49 8.00
C LEU A 72 4.60 0.21 9.36
N VAL A 73 3.85 1.32 9.47
CA VAL A 73 3.65 2.00 10.75
C VAL A 73 3.02 1.04 11.77
N VAL A 74 1.98 0.32 11.39
CA VAL A 74 1.32 -0.66 12.26
C VAL A 74 2.27 -1.79 12.65
N PHE A 75 3.04 -2.30 11.70
CA PHE A 75 3.98 -3.38 11.97
C PHE A 75 5.12 -2.95 12.89
N GLU A 76 5.63 -1.72 12.73
CA GLU A 76 6.60 -1.13 13.66
C GLU A 76 6.06 -1.05 15.09
N GLU A 77 4.80 -0.65 15.27
CA GLU A 77 4.16 -0.61 16.59
C GLU A 77 4.03 -2.01 17.20
N ILE A 78 3.62 -2.99 16.42
CA ILE A 78 3.55 -4.40 16.84
C ILE A 78 4.94 -4.92 17.23
N LEU A 79 5.97 -4.68 16.41
CA LEU A 79 7.34 -5.08 16.69
C LEU A 79 7.88 -4.48 17.99
N ARG A 80 7.66 -3.19 18.22
CA ARG A 80 8.03 -2.53 19.48
C ARG A 80 7.32 -3.16 20.67
N GLY A 81 6.04 -3.50 20.53
CA GLY A 81 5.27 -4.23 21.55
C GLY A 81 5.79 -5.65 21.85
N ARG A 82 6.51 -6.25 20.90
CA ARG A 82 7.13 -7.58 21.00
C ARG A 82 8.65 -7.53 21.19
N ASN A 83 9.22 -6.38 21.59
CA ASN A 83 10.66 -6.18 21.80
C ASN A 83 11.52 -6.51 20.55
N GLY A 84 10.99 -6.29 19.36
CA GLY A 84 11.66 -6.56 18.09
C GLY A 84 11.62 -8.02 17.64
N ASP A 85 10.84 -8.87 18.29
CA ASP A 85 10.66 -10.28 17.91
C ASP A 85 9.71 -10.37 16.71
N VAL A 86 10.29 -10.55 15.52
CA VAL A 86 9.55 -10.68 14.25
C VAL A 86 8.60 -11.87 14.27
N PHE A 87 9.05 -13.02 14.81
CA PHE A 87 8.23 -14.23 14.83
C PHE A 87 7.03 -14.10 15.75
N ALA A 88 7.16 -13.38 16.87
CA ALA A 88 6.06 -13.05 17.75
C ALA A 88 5.14 -11.97 17.17
N ALA A 89 5.66 -11.07 16.32
CA ALA A 89 4.90 -9.99 15.70
C ALA A 89 4.04 -10.45 14.51
N LEU A 90 4.46 -11.48 13.77
CA LEU A 90 3.73 -11.96 12.60
C LEU A 90 2.29 -12.44 12.88
N PRO A 91 2.01 -13.22 13.95
CA PRO A 91 0.63 -13.56 14.30
C PRO A 91 -0.23 -12.33 14.63
N ASP A 92 0.31 -11.34 15.33
CA ASP A 92 -0.41 -10.11 15.66
C ASP A 92 -0.73 -9.30 14.40
N MET A 93 0.22 -9.23 13.46
CA MET A 93 0.00 -8.59 12.16
C MET A 93 -1.06 -9.32 11.35
N TYR A 94 -1.05 -10.65 11.36
CA TYR A 94 -2.08 -11.45 10.71
C TYR A 94 -3.47 -11.18 11.31
N ASP A 95 -3.59 -11.14 12.63
CA ASP A 95 -4.84 -10.84 13.33
C ASP A 95 -5.30 -9.41 13.06
N TYR A 96 -4.38 -8.45 12.97
CA TYR A 96 -4.68 -7.09 12.56
C TYR A 96 -5.29 -7.04 11.14
N LEU A 97 -4.64 -7.66 10.16
CA LEU A 97 -5.12 -7.71 8.78
C LEU A 97 -6.49 -8.39 8.67
N ARG A 98 -6.72 -9.44 9.47
CA ARG A 98 -7.98 -10.19 9.50
C ARG A 98 -9.12 -9.39 10.13
N SER A 99 -8.83 -8.55 11.12
CA SER A 99 -9.82 -7.70 11.80
C SER A 99 -10.21 -6.46 10.98
N HIS A 100 -9.43 -6.12 9.93
CA HIS A 100 -9.68 -5.01 9.03
C HIS A 100 -9.97 -5.54 7.61
N PRO A 101 -11.18 -6.06 7.36
CA PRO A 101 -11.51 -6.67 6.07
C PRO A 101 -11.56 -5.63 4.94
N ALA A 102 -11.53 -6.11 3.71
CA ALA A 102 -11.59 -5.29 2.50
C ALA A 102 -12.80 -4.34 2.43
N ALA A 103 -13.84 -4.56 3.24
CA ALA A 103 -15.00 -3.68 3.33
C ALA A 103 -14.69 -2.31 3.98
N ASP A 104 -13.65 -2.24 4.82
CA ASP A 104 -13.17 -1.00 5.43
C ASP A 104 -12.08 -0.33 4.57
N CYS A 105 -12.28 -0.28 3.26
CA CYS A 105 -11.39 0.32 2.29
C CYS A 105 -11.41 1.86 2.39
N GLY A 106 -10.86 2.40 3.50
CA GLY A 106 -10.41 3.79 3.50
C GLY A 106 -9.15 3.95 2.65
N LEU A 107 -8.81 5.19 2.30
CA LEU A 107 -7.54 5.52 1.69
C LEU A 107 -6.39 4.97 2.55
N GLY A 108 -5.55 4.12 1.95
CA GLY A 108 -4.38 3.55 2.63
C GLY A 108 -4.67 2.42 3.61
N GLY A 109 -5.92 2.14 3.95
CA GLY A 109 -6.24 1.14 4.97
C GLY A 109 -5.82 -0.29 4.61
N PRO A 110 -5.56 -1.15 5.62
CA PRO A 110 -5.11 -2.53 5.43
C PRO A 110 -6.06 -3.37 4.58
N GLY A 111 -7.35 -3.05 4.61
CA GLY A 111 -8.39 -3.69 3.79
C GLY A 111 -8.19 -3.45 2.29
N MET A 112 -7.69 -2.28 1.91
CA MET A 112 -7.41 -1.94 0.51
C MET A 112 -6.33 -2.87 -0.06
N MET A 113 -5.21 -3.04 0.64
CA MET A 113 -4.13 -3.91 0.19
C MET A 113 -4.59 -5.37 0.06
N SER A 114 -5.32 -5.87 1.04
CA SER A 114 -5.89 -7.22 1.00
C SER A 114 -6.82 -7.41 -0.20
N ALA A 115 -7.70 -6.45 -0.48
CA ALA A 115 -8.60 -6.50 -1.62
C ALA A 115 -7.86 -6.48 -2.97
N ILE A 116 -6.85 -5.62 -3.10
CA ILE A 116 -6.02 -5.51 -4.31
C ILE A 116 -5.27 -6.82 -4.56
N VAL A 117 -4.61 -7.38 -3.53
CA VAL A 117 -3.87 -8.65 -3.63
C VAL A 117 -4.80 -9.80 -4.05
N ASN A 118 -5.94 -9.94 -3.39
CA ASN A 118 -6.90 -10.99 -3.70
C ASN A 118 -7.48 -10.86 -5.11
N ARG A 119 -7.74 -9.64 -5.56
CA ARG A 119 -8.32 -9.37 -6.87
C ARG A 119 -7.35 -9.61 -8.04
N ASN A 120 -6.07 -9.40 -7.80
CA ASN A 120 -5.02 -9.55 -8.83
C ASN A 120 -4.26 -10.89 -8.77
N GLY A 121 -4.84 -11.91 -8.13
CA GLY A 121 -4.27 -13.26 -8.12
C GLY A 121 -3.06 -13.46 -7.20
N GLY A 122 -2.96 -12.63 -6.17
CA GLY A 122 -1.86 -12.70 -5.22
C GLY A 122 -0.56 -12.08 -5.73
N LEU A 123 0.55 -12.47 -5.11
CA LEU A 123 1.90 -11.97 -5.40
C LEU A 123 2.59 -12.76 -6.54
N GLN A 124 1.86 -13.05 -7.64
CA GLN A 124 2.47 -13.75 -8.77
C GLN A 124 3.36 -12.82 -9.61
N LYS A 125 4.25 -13.41 -10.42
CA LYS A 125 5.19 -12.71 -11.32
C LYS A 125 4.49 -11.59 -12.09
N GLY A 126 4.98 -10.35 -11.96
CA GLY A 126 4.35 -9.15 -12.53
C GLY A 126 3.22 -8.57 -11.68
N GLY A 127 3.09 -9.01 -10.42
CA GLY A 127 2.07 -8.54 -9.48
C GLY A 127 2.52 -7.36 -8.62
N LEU A 128 1.89 -7.25 -7.47
CA LEU A 128 2.04 -6.12 -6.54
C LEU A 128 3.48 -5.82 -6.11
N LEU A 129 4.35 -6.85 -6.07
CA LEU A 129 5.76 -6.69 -5.68
C LEU A 129 6.57 -5.78 -6.62
N GLU A 130 6.18 -5.62 -7.88
CA GLU A 130 6.83 -4.68 -8.80
C GLU A 130 6.59 -3.21 -8.39
N PHE A 131 5.58 -2.97 -7.55
CA PHE A 131 5.22 -1.65 -7.06
C PHE A 131 5.77 -1.37 -5.65
N VAL A 132 6.42 -2.37 -5.03
CA VAL A 132 7.01 -2.27 -3.69
C VAL A 132 8.50 -2.04 -3.83
N GLU A 133 9.03 -1.11 -3.07
CA GLU A 133 10.46 -0.85 -2.95
C GLU A 133 10.98 -1.60 -1.71
N PRO A 134 11.57 -2.82 -1.87
CA PRO A 134 11.99 -3.64 -0.72
C PRO A 134 13.02 -2.96 0.15
N GLU A 135 13.90 -2.17 -0.45
CA GLU A 135 14.96 -1.43 0.24
C GLU A 135 14.36 -0.48 1.29
N LEU A 136 13.29 0.24 0.94
CA LEU A 136 12.61 1.17 1.86
C LEU A 136 11.98 0.44 3.04
N ILE A 137 11.47 -0.78 2.82
CA ILE A 137 10.92 -1.61 3.88
C ILE A 137 12.03 -2.07 4.83
N LEU A 138 13.15 -2.55 4.28
CA LEU A 138 14.29 -3.03 5.05
C LEU A 138 14.90 -1.93 5.91
N GLU A 139 15.21 -0.76 5.32
CA GLU A 139 15.74 0.39 6.06
C GLU A 139 14.85 0.78 7.25
N ARG A 140 13.55 0.76 7.05
CA ARG A 140 12.60 1.11 8.10
C ARG A 140 12.51 0.10 9.21
N MET A 141 12.71 -1.17 8.87
CA MET A 141 12.58 -2.27 9.82
C MET A 141 13.88 -2.56 10.59
N GLU A 142 15.05 -2.19 10.06
CA GLU A 142 16.35 -2.43 10.72
C GLU A 142 16.38 -1.90 12.16
N ASP A 143 15.82 -0.71 12.40
CA ASP A 143 15.78 -0.09 13.74
C ASP A 143 14.76 -0.73 14.70
N CYS A 144 13.84 -1.54 14.20
CA CYS A 144 12.73 -2.11 14.97
C CYS A 144 12.91 -3.59 15.28
N VAL A 145 13.74 -4.29 14.51
CA VAL A 145 13.97 -5.73 14.65
C VAL A 145 15.10 -5.98 15.66
N ASN A 146 14.91 -6.96 16.54
CA ASN A 146 15.97 -7.42 17.43
C ASN A 146 16.78 -8.54 16.75
N PRO A 147 18.01 -8.28 16.30
CA PRO A 147 18.82 -9.26 15.59
C PRO A 147 19.18 -10.46 16.44
N ASP A 148 19.26 -10.32 17.78
CA ASP A 148 19.59 -11.40 18.69
C ASP A 148 18.53 -12.51 18.71
N LEU A 149 17.29 -12.18 18.33
CA LEU A 149 16.17 -13.12 18.25
C LEU A 149 16.07 -13.83 16.90
N LEU A 150 16.81 -13.36 15.89
CA LEU A 150 16.82 -13.96 14.55
C LEU A 150 17.92 -15.02 14.36
N ASP A 151 18.78 -15.26 15.37
CA ASP A 151 19.95 -16.15 15.30
C ASP A 151 20.84 -15.88 14.07
N LEU A 152 20.92 -14.59 13.70
CA LEU A 152 21.76 -14.14 12.60
C LEU A 152 23.23 -14.22 13.01
N ARG A 153 24.00 -15.06 12.32
CA ARG A 153 25.40 -15.31 12.66
C ARG A 153 26.38 -14.34 12.01
N GLU A 154 25.94 -13.71 10.93
CA GLU A 154 26.75 -12.76 10.17
C GLU A 154 25.92 -11.52 9.82
N PRO A 155 26.53 -10.31 9.81
CA PRO A 155 25.83 -9.09 9.40
C PRO A 155 25.28 -9.13 7.96
N GLU A 156 25.84 -10.02 7.13
CA GLU A 156 25.46 -10.24 5.74
C GLU A 156 24.15 -11.04 5.60
N ASP A 157 23.67 -11.68 6.67
CA ASP A 157 22.43 -12.47 6.67
C ASP A 157 21.16 -11.58 6.59
N LEU A 158 21.29 -10.27 6.83
CA LEU A 158 20.23 -9.28 6.61
C LEU A 158 20.24 -8.70 5.19
N GLY A 159 21.19 -9.03 4.37
CA GLY A 159 21.50 -8.38 3.09
C GLY A 159 21.04 -9.12 1.84
N TYR A 160 19.79 -9.60 1.81
CA TYR A 160 19.20 -10.11 0.57
C TYR A 160 17.94 -9.40 0.18
#